data_a5c219229bf02d6f642312e6397d6246
#
_entry.id   a5c219229bf02d6f642312e6397d6246
#
_cell.length_a   1.000
_cell.length_b   1.000
_cell.length_c   1.000
_cell.angle_alpha   90.00
_cell.angle_beta   90.00
_cell.angle_gamma   90.00
#
_symmetry.space_group_name_H-M   'P 1'
#
loop_
_entity.id
_entity.type
_entity.pdbx_description
1 polymer ?
#
loop_
_entity_poly.entity_id
_entity_poly.type
_entity_poly.pdbx_seq_one_letter_code
_entity_poly.pdbx_strand_id
1 'polypeptide(L)'
;MGRSGLAEWVRRIRRCGLALLIAVLLLYPAWTSAAVADDNPDLLPDHPTPVIDLAHILTDGQRSVLETELADFAATSGWKLRVLTQYDRTPGLAVKNFWNLDERSLLLVADERGGNLLNFNVGDALFSLMPRTFWVELQTRYGNQYYVREHGRDGAVLDALHAVKGCLTIGGCQVVPGLPQEQWLLTLCSSILGGLIVGFAAFPRQVGRQIEWLWVLLLSPLWIILFGVFGVAPIITRTNDLLPLLRNGLGFGAAAVAAYLIAQATLGKERLQKGES
;
A
#
# COMPACT_ATOMS: atom_id res chain seq x y z
N MET A 1 0.48 -54.06 40.21
CA MET A 1 -0.57 -53.28 39.54
C MET A 1 -0.72 -53.86 38.13
N GLY A 2 -1.84 -54.56 37.87
CA GLY A 2 -1.98 -55.34 36.65
C GLY A 2 -2.30 -54.50 35.40
N ARG A 3 -1.87 -54.96 34.26
CA ARG A 3 -2.08 -54.40 32.89
C ARG A 3 -3.55 -54.06 32.57
N SER A 4 -4.51 -54.64 33.29
CA SER A 4 -5.96 -54.37 33.14
C SER A 4 -6.40 -53.03 33.69
N GLY A 5 -5.82 -52.54 34.78
CA GLY A 5 -6.19 -51.25 35.38
C GLY A 5 -5.76 -50.03 34.57
N LEU A 6 -4.63 -50.13 33.89
CA LEU A 6 -4.12 -49.06 33.03
C LEU A 6 -5.02 -48.84 31.79
N ALA A 7 -5.49 -49.94 31.20
CA ALA A 7 -6.37 -49.90 30.03
C ALA A 7 -7.78 -49.37 30.35
N GLU A 8 -8.29 -49.59 31.56
CA GLU A 8 -9.55 -49.00 32.01
C GLU A 8 -9.43 -47.53 32.35
N TRP A 9 -8.31 -47.13 32.95
CA TRP A 9 -8.02 -45.73 33.26
C TRP A 9 -7.90 -44.88 32.00
N VAL A 10 -7.17 -45.37 30.97
CA VAL A 10 -7.05 -44.71 29.66
C VAL A 10 -8.39 -44.59 28.94
N ARG A 11 -9.26 -45.63 29.03
CA ARG A 11 -10.62 -45.58 28.45
C ARG A 11 -11.52 -44.55 29.16
N ARG A 12 -11.41 -44.40 30.49
CA ARG A 12 -12.16 -43.38 31.24
C ARG A 12 -11.71 -41.98 30.86
N ILE A 13 -10.40 -41.72 30.77
CA ILE A 13 -9.87 -40.41 30.36
C ILE A 13 -10.32 -40.03 28.93
N ARG A 14 -10.29 -40.98 27.98
CA ARG A 14 -10.78 -40.71 26.60
C ARG A 14 -12.28 -40.41 26.58
N ARG A 15 -13.11 -41.09 27.39
CA ARG A 15 -14.55 -40.79 27.48
C ARG A 15 -14.83 -39.45 28.15
N CYS A 16 -14.14 -39.11 29.22
CA CYS A 16 -14.26 -37.82 29.88
C CYS A 16 -13.74 -36.69 28.99
N GLY A 17 -12.61 -36.87 28.29
CA GLY A 17 -12.07 -35.88 27.33
C GLY A 17 -13.00 -35.63 26.14
N LEU A 18 -13.61 -36.71 25.60
CA LEU A 18 -14.57 -36.59 24.50
C LEU A 18 -15.88 -35.92 24.96
N ALA A 19 -16.37 -36.22 26.16
CA ALA A 19 -17.55 -35.56 26.72
C ALA A 19 -17.30 -34.08 27.03
N LEU A 20 -16.11 -33.74 27.50
CA LEU A 20 -15.70 -32.33 27.72
C LEU A 20 -15.58 -31.55 26.40
N LEU A 21 -15.02 -32.16 25.37
CA LEU A 21 -14.93 -31.60 24.02
C LEU A 21 -16.31 -31.34 23.40
N ILE A 22 -17.22 -32.29 23.54
CA ILE A 22 -18.63 -32.14 23.07
C ILE A 22 -19.35 -31.09 23.90
N ALA A 23 -19.15 -31.04 25.22
CA ALA A 23 -19.74 -29.98 26.07
C ALA A 23 -19.22 -28.60 25.74
N VAL A 24 -17.92 -28.44 25.43
CA VAL A 24 -17.32 -27.17 24.97
C VAL A 24 -17.86 -26.79 23.59
N LEU A 25 -18.04 -27.74 22.67
CA LEU A 25 -18.64 -27.52 21.37
C LEU A 25 -20.14 -27.15 21.44
N LEU A 26 -20.88 -27.71 22.40
CA LEU A 26 -22.28 -27.37 22.60
C LEU A 26 -22.49 -26.08 23.43
N LEU A 27 -21.52 -25.70 24.24
CA LEU A 27 -21.50 -24.44 24.99
C LEU A 27 -20.88 -23.28 24.22
N TYR A 28 -20.29 -23.52 23.03
CA TYR A 28 -19.99 -22.46 22.10
C TYR A 28 -21.34 -22.00 21.51
N PRO A 29 -21.95 -20.93 22.04
CA PRO A 29 -23.05 -20.31 21.32
C PRO A 29 -22.45 -19.90 20.00
N ALA A 30 -23.03 -20.37 18.91
CA ALA A 30 -22.81 -19.79 17.60
C ALA A 30 -23.34 -18.35 17.65
N TRP A 31 -22.53 -17.47 18.23
CA TRP A 31 -22.67 -16.03 18.06
C TRP A 31 -22.17 -15.70 16.65
N THR A 32 -22.75 -16.35 15.67
CA THR A 32 -22.94 -15.73 14.38
C THR A 32 -23.97 -14.64 14.63
N SER A 33 -23.53 -13.51 15.18
CA SER A 33 -24.22 -12.27 14.91
C SER A 33 -24.11 -12.12 13.39
N ALA A 34 -25.13 -12.60 12.69
CA ALA A 34 -25.39 -12.09 11.37
C ALA A 34 -25.47 -10.56 11.59
N ALA A 35 -24.47 -9.84 11.14
CA ALA A 35 -24.55 -8.40 11.00
C ALA A 35 -25.72 -8.22 10.05
N VAL A 36 -26.90 -7.97 10.60
CA VAL A 36 -28.06 -7.50 9.85
C VAL A 36 -27.55 -6.17 9.31
N ALA A 37 -27.21 -6.15 8.01
CA ALA A 37 -27.02 -4.91 7.31
C ALA A 37 -28.31 -4.14 7.50
N ASP A 38 -28.28 -3.10 8.30
CA ASP A 38 -29.44 -2.25 8.55
C ASP A 38 -29.63 -1.43 7.27
N ASP A 39 -30.41 -2.01 6.36
CA ASP A 39 -30.78 -1.37 5.10
C ASP A 39 -31.77 -0.24 5.45
N ASN A 40 -31.24 0.97 5.50
CA ASN A 40 -32.05 2.16 5.73
C ASN A 40 -32.15 3.00 4.45
N PRO A 41 -33.12 2.71 3.56
CA PRO A 41 -33.34 3.45 2.32
C PRO A 41 -33.74 4.91 2.54
N ASP A 42 -34.28 5.28 3.71
CA ASP A 42 -34.68 6.65 4.04
C ASP A 42 -33.49 7.64 4.12
N LEU A 43 -32.26 7.12 4.17
CA LEU A 43 -31.05 7.93 4.13
C LEU A 43 -30.62 8.31 2.70
N LEU A 44 -31.26 7.74 1.70
CA LEU A 44 -30.96 8.04 0.31
C LEU A 44 -31.70 9.29 -0.14
N PRO A 45 -31.11 10.18 -0.94
CA PRO A 45 -31.80 11.34 -1.49
C PRO A 45 -32.86 10.92 -2.51
N ASP A 46 -33.84 11.80 -2.77
CA ASP A 46 -34.93 11.54 -3.72
C ASP A 46 -34.44 11.31 -5.17
N HIS A 47 -33.31 11.86 -5.51
CA HIS A 47 -32.69 11.76 -6.83
C HIS A 47 -31.25 11.20 -6.74
N PRO A 48 -30.83 10.31 -7.68
CA PRO A 48 -29.52 9.72 -7.68
C PRO A 48 -28.43 10.76 -8.00
N THR A 49 -27.79 11.29 -6.97
CA THR A 49 -26.57 12.12 -7.07
C THR A 49 -25.33 11.24 -7.04
N PRO A 50 -24.22 11.61 -7.68
CA PRO A 50 -22.98 10.83 -7.62
C PRO A 50 -22.36 10.72 -6.23
N VAL A 51 -22.70 11.65 -5.32
CA VAL A 51 -22.13 11.76 -3.98
C VAL A 51 -23.26 11.78 -2.94
N ILE A 52 -23.15 10.93 -1.93
CA ILE A 52 -23.99 10.92 -0.73
C ILE A 52 -23.08 11.10 0.48
N ASP A 53 -23.13 12.27 1.11
CA ASP A 53 -22.25 12.64 2.22
C ASP A 53 -23.02 12.66 3.55
N LEU A 54 -23.25 11.47 4.14
CA LEU A 54 -23.96 11.32 5.41
C LEU A 54 -23.08 11.64 6.64
N ALA A 55 -21.77 11.51 6.50
CA ALA A 55 -20.81 11.81 7.56
C ALA A 55 -20.35 13.28 7.54
N HIS A 56 -20.83 14.09 6.59
CA HIS A 56 -20.43 15.49 6.41
C HIS A 56 -18.90 15.68 6.37
N ILE A 57 -18.24 14.80 5.63
CA ILE A 57 -16.77 14.84 5.41
C ILE A 57 -16.40 15.96 4.45
N LEU A 58 -17.24 16.18 3.43
CA LEU A 58 -17.01 17.19 2.40
C LEU A 58 -17.68 18.52 2.77
N THR A 59 -17.06 19.62 2.44
CA THR A 59 -17.75 20.92 2.44
C THR A 59 -18.79 20.98 1.31
N ASP A 60 -19.81 21.83 1.43
CA ASP A 60 -20.82 21.98 0.38
C ASP A 60 -20.23 22.35 -0.97
N GLY A 61 -19.17 23.16 -0.98
CA GLY A 61 -18.44 23.50 -2.21
C GLY A 61 -17.71 22.31 -2.81
N GLN A 62 -16.97 21.54 -2.01
CA GLN A 62 -16.29 20.33 -2.46
C GLN A 62 -17.29 19.29 -2.99
N ARG A 63 -18.41 19.09 -2.29
CA ARG A 63 -19.47 18.17 -2.72
C ARG A 63 -20.04 18.56 -4.08
N SER A 64 -20.43 19.82 -4.26
CA SER A 64 -21.02 20.31 -5.52
C SER A 64 -20.05 20.19 -6.70
N VAL A 65 -18.76 20.53 -6.49
CA VAL A 65 -17.72 20.38 -7.52
C VAL A 65 -17.54 18.90 -7.86
N LEU A 66 -17.43 18.04 -6.85
CA LEU A 66 -17.24 16.60 -7.03
C LEU A 66 -18.43 15.95 -7.75
N GLU A 67 -19.67 16.31 -7.40
CA GLU A 67 -20.89 15.83 -8.07
C GLU A 67 -20.86 16.15 -9.58
N THR A 68 -20.53 17.39 -9.93
CA THR A 68 -20.41 17.81 -11.33
C THR A 68 -19.29 17.03 -12.04
N GLU A 69 -18.13 16.95 -11.43
CA GLU A 69 -16.96 16.27 -11.98
C GLU A 69 -17.22 14.78 -12.23
N LEU A 70 -17.89 14.08 -11.30
CA LEU A 70 -18.19 12.66 -11.44
C LEU A 70 -19.31 12.41 -12.45
N ALA A 71 -20.28 13.32 -12.58
CA ALA A 71 -21.31 13.24 -13.60
C ALA A 71 -20.72 13.42 -15.01
N ASP A 72 -19.87 14.43 -15.21
CA ASP A 72 -19.20 14.70 -16.47
C ASP A 72 -18.24 13.55 -16.84
N PHE A 73 -17.51 13.01 -15.86
CA PHE A 73 -16.65 11.87 -16.08
C PHE A 73 -17.43 10.64 -16.52
N ALA A 74 -18.57 10.38 -15.90
CA ALA A 74 -19.44 9.27 -16.30
C ALA A 74 -20.00 9.46 -17.72
N ALA A 75 -20.39 10.67 -18.10
CA ALA A 75 -20.90 10.98 -19.42
C ALA A 75 -19.85 10.81 -20.53
N THR A 76 -18.59 11.16 -20.24
CA THR A 76 -17.50 11.13 -21.22
C THR A 76 -16.82 9.77 -21.33
N SER A 77 -16.58 9.10 -20.20
CA SER A 77 -15.82 7.83 -20.14
C SER A 77 -16.69 6.59 -20.07
N GLY A 78 -17.93 6.71 -19.64
CA GLY A 78 -18.85 5.61 -19.35
C GLY A 78 -18.53 4.86 -18.04
N TRP A 79 -17.55 5.32 -17.24
CA TRP A 79 -17.24 4.77 -15.91
C TRP A 79 -18.05 5.52 -14.86
N LYS A 80 -18.75 4.77 -13.99
CA LYS A 80 -19.58 5.35 -12.92
C LYS A 80 -18.82 5.35 -11.61
N LEU A 81 -18.32 6.50 -11.19
CA LEU A 81 -17.71 6.67 -9.86
C LEU A 81 -18.77 7.21 -8.91
N ARG A 82 -18.91 6.58 -7.73
CA ARG A 82 -19.90 6.95 -6.70
C ARG A 82 -19.21 7.04 -5.35
N VAL A 83 -19.64 7.99 -4.53
CA VAL A 83 -19.09 8.26 -3.21
C VAL A 83 -20.19 8.19 -2.17
N LEU A 84 -19.98 7.39 -1.14
CA LEU A 84 -20.78 7.35 0.06
C LEU A 84 -19.89 7.65 1.25
N THR A 85 -20.20 8.67 2.02
CA THR A 85 -19.59 8.84 3.34
C THR A 85 -20.59 8.46 4.42
N GLN A 86 -20.16 7.75 5.44
CA GLN A 86 -21.02 7.30 6.52
C GLN A 86 -20.27 7.26 7.87
N TYR A 87 -21.04 7.38 8.94
CA TYR A 87 -20.52 7.23 10.32
C TYR A 87 -21.45 6.31 11.12
N ASP A 88 -22.48 6.84 11.78
CA ASP A 88 -23.41 6.06 12.61
C ASP A 88 -24.52 5.37 11.78
N ARG A 89 -24.88 5.96 10.66
CA ARG A 89 -25.98 5.52 9.81
C ARG A 89 -25.47 5.07 8.46
N THR A 90 -25.97 3.95 7.99
CA THR A 90 -25.63 3.40 6.69
C THR A 90 -26.89 3.04 5.91
N PRO A 91 -26.99 3.38 4.62
CA PRO A 91 -28.07 2.89 3.76
C PRO A 91 -27.89 1.42 3.37
N GLY A 92 -26.79 0.76 3.78
CA GLY A 92 -26.53 -0.65 3.54
C GLY A 92 -26.52 -1.02 2.06
N LEU A 93 -27.13 -2.13 1.71
CA LEU A 93 -27.20 -2.62 0.32
C LEU A 93 -28.13 -1.82 -0.58
N ALA A 94 -29.01 -0.97 -0.01
CA ALA A 94 -29.95 -0.15 -0.78
C ALA A 94 -29.24 0.75 -1.80
N VAL A 95 -28.01 1.20 -1.53
CA VAL A 95 -27.21 2.01 -2.46
C VAL A 95 -26.93 1.31 -3.79
N LYS A 96 -26.82 -0.02 -3.82
CA LYS A 96 -26.58 -0.75 -5.07
C LYS A 96 -27.72 -0.57 -6.06
N ASN A 97 -28.95 -0.68 -5.57
CA ASN A 97 -30.15 -0.49 -6.37
C ASN A 97 -30.36 0.98 -6.71
N PHE A 98 -30.11 1.88 -5.75
CA PHE A 98 -30.25 3.31 -5.92
C PHE A 98 -29.39 3.86 -7.06
N TRP A 99 -28.12 3.45 -7.14
CA TRP A 99 -27.19 3.87 -8.19
C TRP A 99 -27.16 2.93 -9.39
N ASN A 100 -27.90 1.83 -9.38
CA ASN A 100 -27.86 0.79 -10.39
C ASN A 100 -26.40 0.42 -10.73
N LEU A 101 -25.66 -0.01 -9.67
CA LEU A 101 -24.24 -0.34 -9.80
C LEU A 101 -24.06 -1.58 -10.68
N ASP A 102 -23.18 -1.47 -11.66
CA ASP A 102 -22.86 -2.50 -12.66
C ASP A 102 -21.35 -2.82 -12.66
N GLU A 103 -20.91 -3.63 -13.61
CA GLU A 103 -19.51 -4.00 -13.79
C GLU A 103 -18.55 -2.82 -14.05
N ARG A 104 -19.07 -1.68 -14.55
CA ARG A 104 -18.34 -0.44 -14.83
C ARG A 104 -18.48 0.59 -13.72
N SER A 105 -18.95 0.18 -12.56
CA SER A 105 -19.18 1.07 -11.44
C SER A 105 -18.12 0.89 -10.36
N LEU A 106 -17.70 2.00 -9.76
CA LEU A 106 -16.88 2.05 -8.55
C LEU A 106 -17.69 2.77 -7.47
N LEU A 107 -17.87 2.13 -6.33
CA LEU A 107 -18.37 2.78 -5.12
C LEU A 107 -17.25 2.91 -4.11
N LEU A 108 -16.86 4.15 -3.81
CA LEU A 108 -16.00 4.48 -2.68
C LEU A 108 -16.89 4.74 -1.45
N VAL A 109 -16.63 3.99 -0.39
CA VAL A 109 -17.30 4.16 0.91
C VAL A 109 -16.26 4.68 1.90
N ALA A 110 -16.48 5.90 2.43
CA ALA A 110 -15.72 6.42 3.55
C ALA A 110 -16.49 6.14 4.84
N ASP A 111 -15.96 5.21 5.67
CA ASP A 111 -16.58 4.80 6.94
C ASP A 111 -15.62 5.07 8.09
N GLU A 112 -16.00 5.98 8.97
CA GLU A 112 -15.17 6.39 10.10
C GLU A 112 -15.08 5.36 11.24
N ARG A 113 -15.92 4.32 11.21
CA ARG A 113 -15.93 3.27 12.24
C ARG A 113 -14.84 2.22 12.03
N GLY A 114 -14.27 2.15 10.84
CA GLY A 114 -13.22 1.20 10.49
C GLY A 114 -11.83 1.64 10.91
N GLY A 115 -10.88 0.71 10.94
CA GLY A 115 -9.46 1.02 11.11
C GLY A 115 -8.83 1.68 9.88
N ASN A 116 -9.51 1.64 8.75
CA ASN A 116 -9.19 2.31 7.50
C ASN A 116 -10.45 3.08 7.03
N LEU A 117 -10.27 4.36 6.72
CA LEU A 117 -11.38 5.23 6.35
C LEU A 117 -12.04 4.77 5.04
N LEU A 118 -11.26 4.32 4.06
CA LEU A 118 -11.72 4.06 2.70
C LEU A 118 -11.96 2.57 2.45
N ASN A 119 -13.10 2.26 1.83
CA ASN A 119 -13.44 0.96 1.30
C ASN A 119 -13.93 1.10 -0.14
N PHE A 120 -13.61 0.13 -0.99
CA PHE A 120 -13.97 0.16 -2.41
C PHE A 120 -14.82 -1.05 -2.77
N ASN A 121 -15.99 -0.81 -3.37
CA ASN A 121 -16.76 -1.83 -4.07
C ASN A 121 -16.54 -1.63 -5.57
N VAL A 122 -15.83 -2.57 -6.17
CA VAL A 122 -15.26 -2.44 -7.52
C VAL A 122 -16.01 -3.36 -8.47
N GLY A 123 -16.54 -2.80 -9.56
CA GLY A 123 -17.16 -3.58 -10.63
C GLY A 123 -16.15 -4.44 -11.39
N ASP A 124 -16.58 -5.58 -11.90
CA ASP A 124 -15.68 -6.59 -12.47
C ASP A 124 -14.87 -6.09 -13.67
N ALA A 125 -15.42 -5.19 -14.47
CA ALA A 125 -14.70 -4.62 -15.61
C ALA A 125 -13.48 -3.78 -15.21
N LEU A 126 -13.48 -3.19 -14.00
CA LEU A 126 -12.37 -2.40 -13.49
C LEU A 126 -11.16 -3.25 -13.12
N PHE A 127 -11.34 -4.53 -12.77
CA PHE A 127 -10.22 -5.42 -12.43
C PHE A 127 -9.31 -5.74 -13.61
N SER A 128 -9.83 -5.62 -14.84
CA SER A 128 -9.01 -5.77 -16.05
C SER A 128 -8.06 -4.59 -16.28
N LEU A 129 -8.40 -3.40 -15.79
CA LEU A 129 -7.63 -2.16 -15.92
C LEU A 129 -6.74 -1.90 -14.72
N MET A 130 -7.22 -2.25 -13.53
CA MET A 130 -6.55 -2.04 -12.24
C MET A 130 -6.67 -3.32 -11.40
N PRO A 131 -5.57 -4.07 -11.20
CA PRO A 131 -5.61 -5.36 -10.50
C PRO A 131 -6.00 -5.20 -9.01
N ARG A 132 -6.35 -6.30 -8.35
CA ARG A 132 -6.74 -6.28 -6.93
C ARG A 132 -5.70 -5.64 -6.03
N THR A 133 -4.42 -5.80 -6.34
CA THR A 133 -3.30 -5.19 -5.61
C THR A 133 -3.33 -3.67 -5.66
N PHE A 134 -3.76 -3.07 -6.77
CA PHE A 134 -3.97 -1.63 -6.90
C PHE A 134 -5.01 -1.12 -5.88
N TRP A 135 -6.15 -1.80 -5.75
CA TRP A 135 -7.22 -1.39 -4.84
C TRP A 135 -6.83 -1.51 -3.36
N VAL A 136 -6.08 -2.57 -3.02
CA VAL A 136 -5.52 -2.73 -1.66
C VAL A 136 -4.51 -1.63 -1.37
N GLU A 137 -3.63 -1.32 -2.32
CA GLU A 137 -2.66 -0.23 -2.18
C GLU A 137 -3.36 1.13 -2.05
N LEU A 138 -4.36 1.41 -2.89
CA LEU A 138 -5.14 2.65 -2.86
C LEU A 138 -5.81 2.86 -1.49
N GLN A 139 -6.46 1.81 -0.99
CA GLN A 139 -7.12 1.82 0.31
C GLN A 139 -6.13 2.05 1.46
N THR A 140 -5.01 1.32 1.47
CA THR A 140 -4.00 1.45 2.53
C THR A 140 -3.23 2.76 2.45
N ARG A 141 -3.04 3.33 1.26
CA ARG A 141 -2.31 4.57 1.06
C ARG A 141 -3.10 5.80 1.49
N TYR A 142 -4.35 5.93 1.06
CA TYR A 142 -5.15 7.12 1.31
C TYR A 142 -6.08 6.97 2.52
N GLY A 143 -6.52 5.74 2.85
CA GLY A 143 -7.48 5.50 3.92
C GLY A 143 -6.86 5.25 5.30
N ASN A 144 -5.52 5.16 5.42
CA ASN A 144 -4.88 4.92 6.70
C ASN A 144 -4.94 6.16 7.61
N GLN A 145 -4.92 5.93 8.94
CA GLN A 145 -5.05 6.99 9.93
C GLN A 145 -3.96 8.07 9.87
N TYR A 146 -2.76 7.77 9.37
CA TYR A 146 -1.67 8.74 9.26
C TYR A 146 -1.95 9.71 8.12
N TYR A 147 -2.34 9.20 6.95
CA TYR A 147 -2.72 9.99 5.79
C TYR A 147 -3.92 10.89 6.11
N VAL A 148 -4.96 10.31 6.71
CA VAL A 148 -6.17 11.05 7.12
C VAL A 148 -5.86 12.16 8.12
N ARG A 149 -4.94 11.93 9.05
CA ARG A 149 -4.53 12.95 10.02
C ARG A 149 -3.76 14.11 9.38
N GLU A 150 -2.99 13.85 8.33
CA GLU A 150 -2.17 14.84 7.65
C GLU A 150 -2.97 15.65 6.60
N HIS A 151 -3.85 14.97 5.83
CA HIS A 151 -4.55 15.55 4.68
C HIS A 151 -6.05 15.79 4.92
N GLY A 152 -6.58 15.40 6.07
CA GLY A 152 -8.02 15.41 6.34
C GLY A 152 -8.76 14.20 5.77
N ARG A 153 -9.99 14.04 6.20
CA ARG A 153 -10.88 12.98 5.68
C ARG A 153 -11.34 13.28 4.27
N ASP A 154 -11.64 14.54 4.01
CA ASP A 154 -11.98 15.06 2.69
C ASP A 154 -10.83 14.88 1.70
N GLY A 155 -9.59 15.22 2.10
CA GLY A 155 -8.40 14.99 1.29
C GLY A 155 -8.21 13.52 0.95
N ALA A 156 -8.39 12.62 1.90
CA ALA A 156 -8.28 11.17 1.66
C ALA A 156 -9.29 10.66 0.60
N VAL A 157 -10.54 11.13 0.64
CA VAL A 157 -11.57 10.79 -0.35
C VAL A 157 -11.24 11.36 -1.72
N LEU A 158 -10.90 12.65 -1.78
CA LEU A 158 -10.64 13.36 -3.05
C LEU A 158 -9.39 12.82 -3.74
N ASP A 159 -8.29 12.62 -3.01
CA ASP A 159 -7.03 12.13 -3.59
C ASP A 159 -7.15 10.69 -4.09
N ALA A 160 -7.88 9.83 -3.37
CA ALA A 160 -8.16 8.48 -3.83
C ALA A 160 -8.98 8.47 -5.13
N LEU A 161 -10.00 9.33 -5.23
CA LEU A 161 -10.81 9.48 -6.46
C LEU A 161 -10.00 10.03 -7.62
N HIS A 162 -9.18 11.05 -7.38
CA HIS A 162 -8.28 11.62 -8.39
C HIS A 162 -7.31 10.59 -8.94
N ALA A 163 -6.73 9.74 -8.08
CA ALA A 163 -5.85 8.65 -8.51
C ALA A 163 -6.59 7.64 -9.41
N VAL A 164 -7.80 7.22 -9.03
CA VAL A 164 -8.63 6.30 -9.85
C VAL A 164 -9.01 6.95 -11.17
N LYS A 165 -9.51 8.18 -11.15
CA LYS A 165 -9.92 8.91 -12.36
C LYS A 165 -8.76 9.09 -13.32
N GLY A 166 -7.58 9.47 -12.81
CA GLY A 166 -6.35 9.57 -13.60
C GLY A 166 -5.99 8.25 -14.28
N CYS A 167 -6.06 7.13 -13.53
CA CYS A 167 -5.82 5.80 -14.07
C CYS A 167 -6.83 5.40 -15.15
N LEU A 168 -8.11 5.68 -14.95
CA LEU A 168 -9.16 5.37 -15.95
C LEU A 168 -8.98 6.20 -17.23
N THR A 169 -8.52 7.44 -17.12
CA THR A 169 -8.28 8.33 -18.27
C THR A 169 -7.16 7.81 -19.18
N ILE A 170 -6.12 7.17 -18.63
CA ILE A 170 -5.01 6.61 -19.39
C ILE A 170 -5.19 5.13 -19.78
N GLY A 171 -6.36 4.54 -19.49
CA GLY A 171 -6.68 3.17 -19.84
C GLY A 171 -6.27 2.11 -18.82
N GLY A 172 -5.93 2.51 -17.59
CA GLY A 172 -5.63 1.61 -16.46
C GLY A 172 -4.27 1.84 -15.81
N CYS A 173 -4.09 1.31 -14.60
CA CYS A 173 -2.84 1.36 -13.85
C CYS A 173 -2.56 0.02 -13.16
N GLN A 174 -1.32 -0.44 -13.20
CA GLN A 174 -0.90 -1.65 -12.46
C GLN A 174 -0.60 -1.34 -10.98
N VAL A 175 -0.19 -0.12 -10.67
CA VAL A 175 0.14 0.38 -9.33
C VAL A 175 -0.45 1.77 -9.14
N VAL A 176 -0.66 2.18 -7.89
CA VAL A 176 -1.17 3.53 -7.58
C VAL A 176 -0.15 4.59 -7.99
N PRO A 177 -0.54 5.58 -8.81
CA PRO A 177 0.35 6.63 -9.25
C PRO A 177 0.94 7.47 -8.11
N GLY A 178 2.12 8.03 -8.34
CA GLY A 178 2.83 8.88 -7.40
C GLY A 178 3.66 8.09 -6.38
N LEU A 179 4.65 8.74 -5.81
CA LEU A 179 5.59 8.16 -4.87
C LEU A 179 5.22 8.61 -3.44
N PRO A 180 4.75 7.70 -2.55
CA PRO A 180 4.48 8.05 -1.16
C PRO A 180 5.77 8.50 -0.46
N GLN A 181 5.64 9.33 0.58
CA GLN A 181 6.78 9.93 1.29
C GLN A 181 7.74 8.88 1.85
N GLU A 182 7.22 7.76 2.37
CA GLU A 182 8.04 6.66 2.87
C GLU A 182 8.87 6.01 1.76
N GLN A 183 8.27 5.78 0.58
CA GLN A 183 8.98 5.24 -0.58
C GLN A 183 9.97 6.26 -1.15
N TRP A 184 9.63 7.55 -1.10
CA TRP A 184 10.52 8.63 -1.50
C TRP A 184 11.81 8.63 -0.69
N LEU A 185 11.72 8.44 0.63
CA LEU A 185 12.87 8.33 1.52
C LEU A 185 13.62 7.00 1.34
N LEU A 186 12.88 5.88 1.28
CA LEU A 186 13.44 4.55 1.12
C LEU A 186 14.28 4.42 -0.16
N THR A 187 13.76 4.94 -1.29
CA THR A 187 14.49 4.91 -2.57
C THR A 187 15.79 5.71 -2.53
N LEU A 188 15.82 6.84 -1.81
CA LEU A 188 17.04 7.61 -1.61
C LEU A 188 18.04 6.88 -0.72
N CYS A 189 17.59 6.37 0.43
CA CYS A 189 18.47 5.63 1.36
C CYS A 189 19.08 4.40 0.69
N SER A 190 18.29 3.62 -0.05
CA SER A 190 18.81 2.44 -0.76
C SER A 190 19.79 2.83 -1.88
N SER A 191 19.57 3.95 -2.57
CA SER A 191 20.53 4.48 -3.56
C SER A 191 21.86 4.90 -2.92
N ILE A 192 21.80 5.60 -1.80
CA ILE A 192 23.00 5.99 -1.03
C ILE A 192 23.77 4.74 -0.58
N LEU A 193 23.09 3.75 -0.01
CA LEU A 193 23.72 2.50 0.43
C LEU A 193 24.38 1.76 -0.74
N GLY A 194 23.70 1.67 -1.88
CA GLY A 194 24.29 1.10 -3.10
C GLY A 194 25.55 1.83 -3.53
N GLY A 195 25.55 3.17 -3.49
CA GLY A 195 26.70 4.00 -3.79
C GLY A 195 27.88 3.77 -2.83
N LEU A 196 27.61 3.70 -1.53
CA LEU A 196 28.65 3.39 -0.53
C LEU A 196 29.34 2.05 -0.80
N ILE A 197 28.56 1.02 -1.18
CA ILE A 197 29.10 -0.30 -1.52
C ILE A 197 30.00 -0.22 -2.75
N VAL A 198 29.57 0.48 -3.80
CA VAL A 198 30.36 0.65 -5.02
C VAL A 198 31.65 1.40 -4.73
N GLY A 199 31.59 2.51 -3.99
CA GLY A 199 32.76 3.31 -3.64
C GLY A 199 33.80 2.53 -2.82
N PHE A 200 33.35 1.78 -1.82
CA PHE A 200 34.21 0.91 -1.03
C PHE A 200 34.79 -0.26 -1.86
N ALA A 201 34.00 -0.86 -2.74
CA ALA A 201 34.41 -1.93 -3.63
C ALA A 201 35.47 -1.46 -4.64
N ALA A 202 35.30 -0.24 -5.15
CA ALA A 202 36.20 0.36 -6.13
C ALA A 202 37.60 0.74 -5.54
N PHE A 203 37.72 0.83 -4.21
CA PHE A 203 38.97 1.18 -3.57
C PHE A 203 40.11 0.20 -3.94
N PRO A 204 41.25 0.71 -4.49
CA PRO A 204 42.33 -0.14 -4.95
C PRO A 204 43.05 -0.84 -3.80
N ARG A 205 43.19 -2.15 -3.88
CA ARG A 205 43.88 -2.99 -2.91
C ARG A 205 45.33 -3.29 -3.33
N GLN A 206 45.66 -3.02 -4.59
CA GLN A 206 46.99 -3.23 -5.16
C GLN A 206 47.64 -1.90 -5.56
N VAL A 207 48.93 -1.77 -5.36
CA VAL A 207 49.73 -0.58 -5.74
C VAL A 207 49.68 -0.42 -7.28
N GLY A 208 49.46 0.80 -7.75
CA GLY A 208 49.42 1.12 -9.18
C GLY A 208 48.03 0.95 -9.83
N ARG A 209 47.03 0.41 -9.14
CA ARG A 209 45.61 0.43 -9.64
C ARG A 209 44.86 1.63 -9.12
N GLN A 210 44.00 2.18 -9.94
CA GLN A 210 43.06 3.27 -9.54
C GLN A 210 41.74 2.73 -9.08
N ILE A 211 41.21 1.65 -9.71
CA ILE A 211 39.92 1.04 -9.42
C ILE A 211 40.10 -0.48 -9.38
N GLU A 212 39.51 -1.09 -8.37
CA GLU A 212 39.51 -2.56 -8.19
C GLU A 212 38.25 -3.19 -8.79
N TRP A 213 38.21 -3.32 -10.11
CA TRP A 213 37.06 -3.82 -10.85
C TRP A 213 36.55 -5.18 -10.39
N LEU A 214 37.42 -6.06 -9.94
CA LEU A 214 37.01 -7.39 -9.48
C LEU A 214 36.01 -7.31 -8.32
N TRP A 215 36.25 -6.44 -7.36
CA TRP A 215 35.37 -6.27 -6.21
C TRP A 215 34.07 -5.52 -6.58
N VAL A 216 34.15 -4.57 -7.49
CA VAL A 216 32.95 -3.90 -8.01
C VAL A 216 32.01 -4.90 -8.68
N LEU A 217 32.58 -5.83 -9.48
CA LEU A 217 31.82 -6.90 -10.16
C LEU A 217 31.34 -7.97 -9.17
N LEU A 218 32.16 -8.38 -8.21
CA LEU A 218 31.79 -9.37 -7.20
C LEU A 218 30.60 -8.89 -6.35
N LEU A 219 30.58 -7.60 -5.99
CA LEU A 219 29.50 -7.00 -5.20
C LEU A 219 28.39 -6.42 -6.07
N SER A 220 28.42 -6.63 -7.40
CA SER A 220 27.42 -6.10 -8.31
C SER A 220 25.99 -6.56 -7.99
N PRO A 221 25.69 -7.80 -7.62
CA PRO A 221 24.31 -8.17 -7.27
C PRO A 221 23.74 -7.31 -6.14
N LEU A 222 24.56 -6.97 -5.15
CA LEU A 222 24.14 -6.21 -3.98
C LEU A 222 23.81 -4.75 -4.32
N TRP A 223 24.73 -4.04 -4.97
CA TRP A 223 24.49 -2.63 -5.29
C TRP A 223 23.49 -2.45 -6.44
N ILE A 224 23.37 -3.42 -7.39
CA ILE A 224 22.35 -3.39 -8.43
C ILE A 224 20.95 -3.55 -7.80
N ILE A 225 20.78 -4.45 -6.84
CA ILE A 225 19.52 -4.61 -6.12
C ILE A 225 19.19 -3.31 -5.35
N LEU A 226 20.12 -2.77 -4.60
CA LEU A 226 19.88 -1.56 -3.80
C LEU A 226 19.56 -0.34 -4.66
N PHE A 227 20.34 -0.09 -5.69
CA PHE A 227 20.15 1.07 -6.56
C PHE A 227 19.08 0.82 -7.63
N GLY A 228 19.16 -0.31 -8.36
CA GLY A 228 18.26 -0.60 -9.47
C GLY A 228 16.85 -0.97 -9.00
N VAL A 229 16.74 -2.00 -8.12
CA VAL A 229 15.43 -2.53 -7.72
C VAL A 229 14.76 -1.64 -6.66
N PHE A 230 15.49 -1.20 -5.63
CA PHE A 230 14.93 -0.39 -4.56
C PHE A 230 15.07 1.12 -4.78
N GLY A 231 16.08 1.59 -5.51
CA GLY A 231 16.31 3.01 -5.76
C GLY A 231 15.61 3.55 -7.01
N VAL A 232 15.64 2.82 -8.12
CA VAL A 232 15.17 3.31 -9.43
C VAL A 232 13.81 2.71 -9.83
N ALA A 233 13.63 1.40 -9.71
CA ALA A 233 12.42 0.73 -10.21
C ALA A 233 11.10 1.28 -9.61
N PRO A 234 10.98 1.61 -8.30
CA PRO A 234 9.76 2.18 -7.77
C PRO A 234 9.43 3.57 -8.35
N ILE A 235 10.45 4.33 -8.76
CA ILE A 235 10.25 5.65 -9.36
C ILE A 235 9.67 5.51 -10.77
N ILE A 236 10.34 4.75 -11.65
CA ILE A 236 9.93 4.62 -13.05
C ILE A 236 8.58 3.91 -13.23
N THR A 237 8.16 3.10 -12.25
CA THR A 237 6.85 2.41 -12.29
C THR A 237 5.69 3.26 -11.78
N ARG A 238 5.96 4.33 -10.99
CA ARG A 238 4.93 5.10 -10.29
C ARG A 238 4.81 6.55 -10.71
N THR A 239 5.83 7.11 -11.34
CA THR A 239 5.83 8.53 -11.75
C THR A 239 6.64 8.72 -13.04
N ASN A 240 6.21 9.72 -13.83
CA ASN A 240 6.96 10.21 -15.00
C ASN A 240 7.87 11.40 -14.62
N ASP A 241 7.92 11.79 -13.35
CA ASP A 241 8.77 12.86 -12.88
C ASP A 241 10.23 12.39 -12.80
N LEU A 242 11.12 13.13 -13.44
CA LEU A 242 12.56 12.83 -13.46
C LEU A 242 13.28 13.31 -12.21
N LEU A 243 12.69 14.19 -11.42
CA LEU A 243 13.33 14.77 -10.24
C LEU A 243 13.75 13.72 -9.19
N PRO A 244 12.89 12.76 -8.79
CA PRO A 244 13.29 11.70 -7.86
C PRO A 244 14.41 10.82 -8.42
N LEU A 245 14.41 10.56 -9.74
CA LEU A 245 15.43 9.76 -10.40
C LEU A 245 16.80 10.46 -10.38
N LEU A 246 16.84 11.75 -10.75
CA LEU A 246 18.05 12.58 -10.67
C LEU A 246 18.59 12.66 -9.26
N ARG A 247 17.73 12.89 -8.27
CA ARG A 247 18.10 12.92 -6.86
C ARG A 247 18.76 11.63 -6.41
N ASN A 248 18.17 10.47 -6.75
CA ASN A 248 18.68 9.16 -6.35
C ASN A 248 19.99 8.83 -7.08
N GLY A 249 20.11 9.20 -8.36
CA GLY A 249 21.36 9.07 -9.12
C GLY A 249 22.50 9.92 -8.53
N LEU A 250 22.22 11.19 -8.19
CA LEU A 250 23.18 12.07 -7.52
C LEU A 250 23.56 11.54 -6.13
N GLY A 251 22.57 11.07 -5.36
CA GLY A 251 22.81 10.45 -4.04
C GLY A 251 23.71 9.22 -4.12
N PHE A 252 23.47 8.33 -5.09
CA PHE A 252 24.31 7.17 -5.37
C PHE A 252 25.74 7.59 -5.74
N GLY A 253 25.90 8.50 -6.70
CA GLY A 253 27.21 8.96 -7.17
C GLY A 253 28.01 9.67 -6.08
N ALA A 254 27.38 10.58 -5.34
CA ALA A 254 28.02 11.29 -4.23
C ALA A 254 28.46 10.32 -3.12
N ALA A 255 27.62 9.34 -2.76
CA ALA A 255 27.97 8.33 -1.77
C ALA A 255 29.11 7.42 -2.23
N ALA A 256 29.15 7.05 -3.52
CA ALA A 256 30.23 6.26 -4.09
C ALA A 256 31.58 7.00 -4.03
N VAL A 257 31.61 8.27 -4.44
CA VAL A 257 32.80 9.10 -4.36
C VAL A 257 33.25 9.29 -2.91
N ALA A 258 32.33 9.61 -2.00
CA ALA A 258 32.64 9.80 -0.59
C ALA A 258 33.23 8.52 0.03
N ALA A 259 32.62 7.35 -0.20
CA ALA A 259 33.13 6.07 0.31
C ALA A 259 34.55 5.73 -0.23
N TYR A 260 34.76 5.98 -1.53
CA TYR A 260 36.06 5.80 -2.15
C TYR A 260 37.16 6.68 -1.50
N LEU A 261 36.88 7.99 -1.34
CA LEU A 261 37.80 8.95 -0.74
C LEU A 261 38.06 8.63 0.74
N ILE A 262 37.04 8.24 1.50
CA ILE A 262 37.20 7.84 2.90
C ILE A 262 38.09 6.59 2.99
N ALA A 263 37.84 5.57 2.17
CA ALA A 263 38.66 4.37 2.12
C ALA A 263 40.13 4.69 1.75
N GLN A 264 40.34 5.64 0.82
CA GLN A 264 41.67 6.10 0.45
C GLN A 264 42.40 6.83 1.61
N ALA A 265 41.65 7.69 2.32
CA ALA A 265 42.24 8.45 3.44
C ALA A 265 42.56 7.59 4.68
N THR A 266 41.75 6.55 4.93
CA THR A 266 41.92 5.66 6.10
C THR A 266 42.89 4.49 5.81
N LEU A 267 42.53 3.66 4.83
CA LEU A 267 43.27 2.44 4.51
C LEU A 267 44.58 2.74 3.72
N GLY A 268 44.62 3.84 2.98
CA GLY A 268 45.84 4.28 2.28
C GLY A 268 46.95 4.69 3.25
N LYS A 269 46.62 5.35 4.36
CA LYS A 269 47.61 5.72 5.40
C LYS A 269 48.20 4.52 6.11
N GLU A 270 47.41 3.51 6.45
CA GLU A 270 47.89 2.28 7.09
C GLU A 270 48.89 1.48 6.22
N ARG A 271 48.76 1.58 4.90
CA ARG A 271 49.66 0.94 3.96
C ARG A 271 51.01 1.64 3.87
N LEU A 272 51.00 2.96 3.88
CA LEU A 272 52.27 3.74 3.91
C LEU A 272 53.09 3.43 5.19
N GLN A 273 52.41 3.32 6.34
CA GLN A 273 53.06 2.97 7.60
C GLN A 273 53.58 1.54 7.65
N LYS A 274 52.96 0.57 6.96
CA LYS A 274 53.40 -0.83 6.87
C LYS A 274 54.47 -1.06 5.80
N GLY A 275 54.61 -0.18 4.83
CA GLY A 275 55.62 -0.26 3.78
C GLY A 275 56.96 0.36 4.15
N GLU A 276 57.04 1.12 5.25
CA GLU A 276 58.28 1.72 5.77
C GLU A 276 58.95 0.86 6.88
N SER A 277 58.36 -0.28 7.20
CA SER A 277 58.95 -1.28 8.13
C SER A 277 59.31 -2.56 7.36
#